data_c8d29905e64fa73386c0cb232ca938ad
#
_entry.id   c8d29905e64fa73386c0cb232ca938ad
#
_cell.length_a   1.000
_cell.length_b   1.000
_cell.length_c   1.000
_cell.angle_alpha   90.00
_cell.angle_beta   90.00
_cell.angle_gamma   90.00
#
_symmetry.space_group_name_H-M   'P 1'
#
loop_
_entity.id
_entity.type
_entity.pdbx_description
1 polymer ?
#
loop_
_entity_poly.entity_id
_entity_poly.type
_entity_poly.pdbx_seq_one_letter_code
_entity_poly.pdbx_strand_id
1 'polypeptide(L)'
;GLKGKNVFHMSGAGGLDLLAPAARAGALTASIHPLQSFSSIDGAIASIPGSYFGVTADAGVKRLAADIVRDLQGIPIPISAAQKPLYHAAACIASNYLVSLLSVVESIYMSIGFSEKDARRAYLPLVYGSLKNIENQGCPNALTGPIARGDSGTVQKHIDAMARHL
;
A
#
# COMPACT_ATOMS: atom_id res chain seq x y z
N GLY A 1 10.11 28.24 22.05
CA GLY A 1 10.82 27.13 21.43
C GLY A 1 10.12 25.79 21.67
N LEU A 2 10.53 24.74 20.93
CA LEU A 2 9.96 23.38 21.05
C LEU A 2 10.89 22.43 21.83
N LYS A 3 11.82 22.96 22.60
CA LYS A 3 12.72 22.13 23.44
C LYS A 3 11.91 21.22 24.37
N GLY A 4 12.24 19.93 24.36
CA GLY A 4 11.55 18.90 25.15
C GLY A 4 10.18 18.47 24.59
N LYS A 5 9.79 18.93 23.39
CA LYS A 5 8.60 18.46 22.69
C LYS A 5 8.97 17.39 21.64
N ASN A 6 8.02 16.46 21.40
CA ASN A 6 8.09 15.49 20.32
C ASN A 6 7.07 15.88 19.25
N VAL A 7 7.48 15.90 17.99
CA VAL A 7 6.62 16.28 16.87
C VAL A 7 6.66 15.17 15.83
N PHE A 8 5.49 14.69 15.45
CA PHE A 8 5.33 13.56 14.53
C PHE A 8 4.53 13.93 13.30
N HIS A 9 4.81 13.26 12.19
CA HIS A 9 3.94 13.22 11.04
C HIS A 9 3.69 11.77 10.58
N MET A 10 2.69 11.57 9.71
CA MET A 10 2.29 10.25 9.27
C MET A 10 2.49 10.03 7.75
N SER A 11 3.30 10.84 7.10
CA SER A 11 3.60 10.70 5.67
C SER A 11 4.44 9.44 5.40
N GLY A 12 4.00 8.63 4.44
CA GLY A 12 4.76 7.47 3.98
C GLY A 12 5.98 7.84 3.13
N ALA A 13 5.84 8.87 2.30
CA ALA A 13 6.89 9.33 1.40
C ALA A 13 7.86 10.33 2.05
N GLY A 14 7.33 11.24 2.89
CA GLY A 14 8.12 12.32 3.50
C GLY A 14 9.06 11.82 4.60
N GLY A 15 10.28 12.36 4.62
CA GLY A 15 11.28 12.14 5.67
C GLY A 15 11.11 13.10 6.85
N LEU A 16 12.10 13.11 7.76
CA LEU A 16 12.13 14.04 8.89
C LEU A 16 12.36 15.50 8.47
N ASP A 17 12.80 15.72 7.24
CA ASP A 17 12.94 17.05 6.62
C ASP A 17 11.63 17.83 6.62
N LEU A 18 10.47 17.17 6.55
CA LEU A 18 9.16 17.82 6.68
C LEU A 18 8.99 18.51 8.05
N LEU A 19 9.68 18.03 9.06
CA LEU A 19 9.67 18.59 10.41
C LEU A 19 10.92 19.43 10.74
N ALA A 20 11.74 19.76 9.74
CA ALA A 20 12.94 20.56 9.94
C ALA A 20 12.72 21.89 10.71
N PRO A 21 11.62 22.65 10.50
CA PRO A 21 11.34 23.81 11.34
C PRO A 21 11.14 23.47 12.82
N ALA A 22 10.48 22.36 13.13
CA ALA A 22 10.27 21.92 14.52
C ALA A 22 11.59 21.43 15.14
N ALA A 23 12.40 20.69 14.39
CA ALA A 23 13.72 20.25 14.82
C ALA A 23 14.65 21.45 15.13
N ARG A 24 14.67 22.48 14.25
CA ARG A 24 15.42 23.72 14.51
C ARG A 24 14.93 24.48 15.75
N ALA A 25 13.66 24.34 16.13
CA ALA A 25 13.09 24.91 17.35
C ALA A 25 13.35 24.06 18.59
N GLY A 26 14.07 22.93 18.46
CA GLY A 26 14.51 22.07 19.55
C GLY A 26 13.62 20.85 19.83
N ALA A 27 12.68 20.52 18.96
CA ALA A 27 11.88 19.32 19.06
C ALA A 27 12.67 18.06 18.61
N LEU A 28 12.32 16.90 19.18
CA LEU A 28 12.63 15.60 18.59
C LEU A 28 11.53 15.22 17.61
N THR A 29 11.91 14.64 16.46
CA THR A 29 10.99 14.40 15.35
C THR A 29 10.90 12.94 14.96
N ALA A 30 9.70 12.51 14.54
CA ALA A 30 9.52 11.20 13.93
C ALA A 30 8.41 11.19 12.86
N SER A 31 8.53 10.24 11.95
CA SER A 31 7.49 9.81 11.02
C SER A 31 6.99 8.45 11.45
N ILE A 32 5.67 8.31 11.63
CA ILE A 32 4.99 7.06 12.00
C ILE A 32 3.93 6.80 10.95
N HIS A 33 4.23 5.98 9.93
CA HIS A 33 3.35 5.78 8.79
C HIS A 33 2.67 4.40 8.86
N PRO A 34 1.33 4.33 9.04
CA PRO A 34 0.60 3.06 8.97
C PRO A 34 0.63 2.52 7.53
N LEU A 35 1.03 1.26 7.38
CA LEU A 35 1.01 0.55 6.10
C LEU A 35 -0.39 -0.07 5.93
N GLN A 36 -1.38 0.78 5.68
CA GLN A 36 -2.78 0.41 5.60
C GLN A 36 -3.55 1.35 4.66
N SER A 37 -4.66 0.86 4.13
CA SER A 37 -5.61 1.65 3.34
C SER A 37 -6.81 2.04 4.19
N PHE A 38 -7.10 3.33 4.29
CA PHE A 38 -8.18 3.87 5.10
C PHE A 38 -9.25 4.51 4.20
N SER A 39 -10.42 3.88 4.14
CA SER A 39 -11.57 4.37 3.37
C SER A 39 -12.63 5.04 4.23
N SER A 40 -12.63 4.79 5.53
CA SER A 40 -13.54 5.38 6.53
C SER A 40 -12.87 5.41 7.91
N ILE A 41 -13.39 6.22 8.82
CA ILE A 41 -12.86 6.33 10.19
C ILE A 41 -13.01 4.99 10.93
N ASP A 42 -14.21 4.40 10.93
CA ASP A 42 -14.48 3.15 11.63
C ASP A 42 -13.67 1.98 11.04
N GLY A 43 -13.58 1.91 9.70
CA GLY A 43 -12.74 0.93 9.00
C GLY A 43 -11.25 1.12 9.31
N ALA A 44 -10.78 2.37 9.41
CA ALA A 44 -9.41 2.67 9.82
C ALA A 44 -9.14 2.16 11.23
N ILE A 45 -9.99 2.48 12.21
CA ILE A 45 -9.83 2.04 13.61
C ILE A 45 -9.77 0.52 13.69
N ALA A 46 -10.68 -0.18 12.99
CA ALA A 46 -10.74 -1.64 12.98
C ALA A 46 -9.52 -2.31 12.33
N SER A 47 -8.85 -1.63 11.38
CA SER A 47 -7.71 -2.19 10.63
C SER A 47 -6.33 -1.86 11.23
N ILE A 48 -6.24 -0.97 12.21
CA ILE A 48 -4.98 -0.61 12.87
C ILE A 48 -4.34 -1.78 13.61
N PRO A 49 -5.05 -2.56 14.45
CA PRO A 49 -4.46 -3.70 15.13
C PRO A 49 -3.86 -4.71 14.14
N GLY A 50 -2.62 -5.13 14.40
CA GLY A 50 -1.86 -6.03 13.53
C GLY A 50 -1.25 -5.38 12.29
N SER A 51 -1.58 -4.12 11.97
CA SER A 51 -0.96 -3.42 10.85
C SER A 51 0.50 -3.08 11.15
N TYR A 52 1.31 -3.09 10.11
CA TYR A 52 2.69 -2.62 10.18
C TYR A 52 2.77 -1.10 10.08
N PHE A 53 3.75 -0.52 10.79
CA PHE A 53 4.01 0.92 10.76
C PHE A 53 5.47 1.19 10.44
N GLY A 54 5.74 1.92 9.37
CA GLY A 54 7.08 2.40 9.07
C GLY A 54 7.46 3.56 9.99
N VAL A 55 8.50 3.37 10.80
CA VAL A 55 8.98 4.35 11.79
C VAL A 55 10.34 4.89 11.38
N THR A 56 10.42 6.21 11.17
CA THR A 56 11.66 6.97 10.97
C THR A 56 11.73 8.00 12.07
N ALA A 57 12.78 8.02 12.90
CA ALA A 57 12.80 8.86 14.09
C ALA A 57 14.22 9.30 14.46
N ASP A 58 14.33 10.48 15.09
CA ASP A 58 15.51 10.89 15.81
C ASP A 58 15.84 9.89 16.92
N ALA A 59 17.11 9.72 17.26
CA ALA A 59 17.55 8.76 18.25
C ALA A 59 16.82 8.92 19.61
N GLY A 60 16.62 10.17 20.05
CA GLY A 60 16.00 10.49 21.34
C GLY A 60 14.50 10.18 21.43
N VAL A 61 13.81 9.96 20.30
CA VAL A 61 12.35 9.71 20.27
C VAL A 61 11.98 8.37 19.66
N LYS A 62 12.96 7.62 19.16
CA LYS A 62 12.76 6.34 18.48
C LYS A 62 11.97 5.33 19.29
N ARG A 63 12.28 5.21 20.59
CA ARG A 63 11.57 4.31 21.49
C ARG A 63 10.11 4.72 21.65
N LEU A 64 9.87 6.00 21.97
CA LEU A 64 8.50 6.52 22.11
C LEU A 64 7.67 6.32 20.84
N ALA A 65 8.25 6.58 19.67
CA ALA A 65 7.56 6.36 18.38
C ALA A 65 7.16 4.89 18.18
N ALA A 66 8.03 3.96 18.57
CA ALA A 66 7.72 2.53 18.50
C ALA A 66 6.69 2.11 19.56
N ASP A 67 6.74 2.68 20.77
CA ASP A 67 5.79 2.37 21.83
C ASP A 67 4.37 2.86 21.48
N ILE A 68 4.24 4.06 20.88
CA ILE A 68 2.95 4.55 20.34
C ILE A 68 2.34 3.54 19.36
N VAL A 69 3.15 2.97 18.47
CA VAL A 69 2.65 1.96 17.52
C VAL A 69 2.19 0.70 18.24
N ARG A 70 2.93 0.24 19.25
CA ARG A 70 2.54 -0.95 20.03
C ARG A 70 1.28 -0.73 20.85
N ASP A 71 1.09 0.46 21.42
CA ASP A 71 -0.13 0.84 22.15
C ASP A 71 -1.37 0.81 21.26
N LEU A 72 -1.18 1.09 19.95
CA LEU A 72 -2.19 0.91 18.91
C LEU A 72 -2.34 -0.56 18.46
N GLN A 73 -1.66 -1.50 19.09
CA GLN A 73 -1.58 -2.92 18.68
C GLN A 73 -0.98 -3.12 17.28
N GLY A 74 -0.24 -2.14 16.78
CA GLY A 74 0.49 -2.21 15.52
C GLY A 74 1.90 -2.79 15.67
N ILE A 75 2.55 -3.05 14.55
CA ILE A 75 3.90 -3.63 14.46
C ILE A 75 4.86 -2.57 13.92
N PRO A 76 5.75 -1.98 14.75
CA PRO A 76 6.69 -0.98 14.27
C PRO A 76 7.85 -1.60 13.49
N ILE A 77 8.13 -1.06 12.29
CA ILE A 77 9.30 -1.40 11.49
C ILE A 77 10.18 -0.15 11.33
N PRO A 78 11.46 -0.21 11.68
CA PRO A 78 12.37 0.90 11.44
C PRO A 78 12.64 1.07 9.94
N ILE A 79 12.36 2.27 9.42
CA ILE A 79 12.62 2.66 8.04
C ILE A 79 13.55 3.87 8.07
N SER A 80 14.71 3.78 7.45
CA SER A 80 15.62 4.93 7.31
C SER A 80 15.06 5.95 6.30
N ALA A 81 15.53 7.20 6.39
CA ALA A 81 15.14 8.24 5.45
C ALA A 81 15.45 7.84 3.98
N ALA A 82 16.57 7.17 3.74
CA ALA A 82 16.95 6.69 2.42
C ALA A 82 16.05 5.57 1.88
N GLN A 83 15.43 4.78 2.76
CA GLN A 83 14.52 3.69 2.40
C GLN A 83 13.08 4.15 2.16
N LYS A 84 12.68 5.33 2.68
CA LYS A 84 11.28 5.80 2.59
C LYS A 84 10.72 5.84 1.16
N PRO A 85 11.43 6.33 0.13
CA PRO A 85 10.88 6.34 -1.22
C PRO A 85 10.54 4.94 -1.73
N LEU A 86 11.41 3.97 -1.52
CA LEU A 86 11.18 2.59 -1.96
C LEU A 86 10.08 1.91 -1.13
N TYR A 87 10.09 2.11 0.18
CA TYR A 87 9.03 1.63 1.08
C TYR A 87 7.65 2.16 0.65
N HIS A 88 7.54 3.46 0.38
CA HIS A 88 6.27 4.07 -0.02
C HIS A 88 5.84 3.64 -1.44
N ALA A 89 6.80 3.49 -2.37
CA ALA A 89 6.52 2.96 -3.70
C ALA A 89 5.90 1.54 -3.63
N ALA A 90 6.45 0.65 -2.80
CA ALA A 90 5.88 -0.68 -2.58
C ALA A 90 4.45 -0.61 -2.02
N ALA A 91 4.19 0.28 -1.06
CA ALA A 91 2.84 0.51 -0.52
C ALA A 91 1.86 1.01 -1.61
N CYS A 92 2.29 1.96 -2.43
CA CYS A 92 1.48 2.48 -3.55
C CYS A 92 1.18 1.39 -4.59
N ILE A 93 2.16 0.55 -4.93
CA ILE A 93 1.95 -0.56 -5.87
C ILE A 93 0.93 -1.54 -5.29
N ALA A 94 1.07 -1.92 -4.02
CA ALA A 94 0.19 -2.89 -3.37
C ALA A 94 -1.25 -2.39 -3.18
N SER A 95 -1.48 -1.09 -3.12
CA SER A 95 -2.80 -0.48 -2.86
C SER A 95 -3.30 0.33 -4.07
N ASN A 96 -2.70 1.49 -4.32
CA ASN A 96 -3.19 2.44 -5.31
C ASN A 96 -3.11 1.89 -6.74
N TYR A 97 -1.99 1.25 -7.11
CA TYR A 97 -1.83 0.69 -8.45
C TYR A 97 -2.71 -0.55 -8.67
N LEU A 98 -2.97 -1.33 -7.62
CA LEU A 98 -3.96 -2.40 -7.68
C LEU A 98 -5.35 -1.83 -8.06
N VAL A 99 -5.80 -0.76 -7.41
CA VAL A 99 -7.07 -0.10 -7.74
C VAL A 99 -7.07 0.40 -9.18
N SER A 100 -5.98 1.03 -9.63
CA SER A 100 -5.85 1.50 -11.02
C SER A 100 -5.89 0.35 -12.03
N LEU A 101 -5.24 -0.78 -11.73
CA LEU A 101 -5.31 -1.97 -12.57
C LEU A 101 -6.74 -2.53 -12.65
N LEU A 102 -7.45 -2.59 -11.51
CA LEU A 102 -8.83 -3.08 -11.48
C LEU A 102 -9.80 -2.13 -12.19
N SER A 103 -9.53 -0.83 -12.24
CA SER A 103 -10.29 0.12 -13.07
C SER A 103 -10.16 -0.22 -14.58
N VAL A 104 -8.98 -0.62 -15.03
CA VAL A 104 -8.79 -1.11 -16.42
C VAL A 104 -9.57 -2.40 -16.65
N VAL A 105 -9.53 -3.34 -15.71
CA VAL A 105 -10.32 -4.60 -15.78
C VAL A 105 -11.82 -4.30 -15.90
N GLU A 106 -12.32 -3.36 -15.09
CA GLU A 106 -13.73 -2.93 -15.13
C GLU A 106 -14.09 -2.35 -16.50
N SER A 107 -13.24 -1.48 -17.06
CA SER A 107 -13.44 -0.89 -18.38
C SER A 107 -13.47 -1.95 -19.50
N ILE A 108 -12.62 -2.97 -19.43
CA ILE A 108 -12.62 -4.08 -20.38
C ILE A 108 -13.94 -4.86 -20.31
N TYR A 109 -14.44 -5.23 -19.13
CA TYR A 109 -15.73 -5.91 -19.00
C TYR A 109 -16.88 -5.06 -19.52
N MET A 110 -16.87 -3.75 -19.23
CA MET A 110 -17.89 -2.83 -19.74
C MET A 110 -17.86 -2.74 -21.27
N SER A 111 -16.69 -2.76 -21.92
CA SER A 111 -16.57 -2.72 -23.40
C SER A 111 -17.16 -3.94 -24.08
N ILE A 112 -17.35 -5.04 -23.37
CA ILE A 112 -18.01 -6.26 -23.89
C ILE A 112 -19.45 -6.46 -23.38
N GLY A 113 -20.05 -5.40 -22.82
CA GLY A 113 -21.49 -5.35 -22.52
C GLY A 113 -21.89 -5.56 -21.06
N PHE A 114 -20.94 -5.66 -20.13
CA PHE A 114 -21.30 -5.70 -18.69
C PHE A 114 -21.72 -4.32 -18.20
N SER A 115 -22.67 -4.26 -17.26
CA SER A 115 -22.83 -3.05 -16.44
C SER A 115 -21.65 -2.90 -15.49
N GLU A 116 -21.34 -1.67 -15.05
CA GLU A 116 -20.29 -1.41 -14.04
C GLU A 116 -20.45 -2.32 -12.81
N LYS A 117 -21.69 -2.46 -12.31
CA LYS A 117 -22.02 -3.30 -11.16
C LYS A 117 -21.71 -4.78 -11.43
N ASP A 118 -22.07 -5.29 -12.59
CA ASP A 118 -21.85 -6.70 -12.92
C ASP A 118 -20.41 -7.00 -13.25
N ALA A 119 -19.69 -6.08 -13.91
CA ALA A 119 -18.24 -6.16 -14.09
C ALA A 119 -17.54 -6.34 -12.74
N ARG A 120 -17.84 -5.46 -11.78
CA ARG A 120 -17.28 -5.52 -10.41
C ARG A 120 -17.57 -6.84 -9.70
N ARG A 121 -18.81 -7.32 -9.80
CA ARG A 121 -19.23 -8.61 -9.24
C ARG A 121 -18.54 -9.80 -9.89
N ALA A 122 -18.22 -9.71 -11.19
CA ALA A 122 -17.55 -10.78 -11.93
C ALA A 122 -16.06 -10.89 -11.58
N TYR A 123 -15.32 -9.78 -11.51
CA TYR A 123 -13.88 -9.87 -11.31
C TYR A 123 -13.43 -9.94 -9.84
N LEU A 124 -14.19 -9.37 -8.90
CA LEU A 124 -13.76 -9.35 -7.48
C LEU A 124 -13.50 -10.75 -6.89
N PRO A 125 -14.34 -11.78 -7.13
CA PRO A 125 -14.03 -13.13 -6.66
C PRO A 125 -12.70 -13.69 -7.21
N LEU A 126 -12.37 -13.36 -8.47
CA LEU A 126 -11.10 -13.74 -9.09
C LEU A 126 -9.91 -13.04 -8.41
N VAL A 127 -10.05 -11.76 -8.10
CA VAL A 127 -9.03 -10.99 -7.36
C VAL A 127 -8.81 -11.57 -5.97
N TYR A 128 -9.88 -11.82 -5.20
CA TYR A 128 -9.78 -12.43 -3.88
C TYR A 128 -9.13 -13.82 -3.92
N GLY A 129 -9.48 -14.64 -4.92
CA GLY A 129 -8.83 -15.92 -5.15
C GLY A 129 -7.33 -15.80 -5.39
N SER A 130 -6.92 -14.84 -6.20
CA SER A 130 -5.51 -14.55 -6.48
C SER A 130 -4.77 -14.07 -5.22
N LEU A 131 -5.36 -13.17 -4.44
CA LEU A 131 -4.79 -12.72 -3.17
C LEU A 131 -4.63 -13.88 -2.17
N LYS A 132 -5.64 -14.76 -2.08
CA LYS A 132 -5.58 -15.95 -1.22
C LYS A 132 -4.48 -16.93 -1.66
N ASN A 133 -4.27 -17.10 -2.95
CA ASN A 133 -3.17 -17.90 -3.47
C ASN A 133 -1.81 -17.29 -3.12
N ILE A 134 -1.67 -15.96 -3.24
CA ILE A 134 -0.44 -15.25 -2.84
C ILE A 134 -0.18 -15.44 -1.34
N GLU A 135 -1.19 -15.30 -0.50
CA GLU A 135 -1.07 -15.52 0.96
C GLU A 135 -0.57 -16.93 1.29
N ASN A 136 -1.08 -17.94 0.60
CA ASN A 136 -0.76 -19.34 0.89
C ASN A 136 0.59 -19.80 0.35
N GLN A 137 1.05 -19.29 -0.80
CA GLN A 137 2.20 -19.88 -1.53
C GLN A 137 3.18 -18.84 -2.11
N GLY A 138 2.95 -17.55 -1.87
CA GLY A 138 3.79 -16.45 -2.40
C GLY A 138 3.54 -16.16 -3.87
N CYS A 139 3.95 -14.97 -4.33
CA CYS A 139 3.70 -14.49 -5.70
C CYS A 139 4.22 -15.43 -6.81
N PRO A 140 5.44 -15.98 -6.75
CA PRO A 140 5.92 -16.84 -7.84
C PRO A 140 5.06 -18.07 -8.08
N ASN A 141 4.58 -18.72 -7.00
CA ASN A 141 3.79 -19.94 -7.08
C ASN A 141 2.29 -19.67 -7.28
N ALA A 142 1.83 -18.48 -6.95
CA ALA A 142 0.44 -18.06 -7.16
C ALA A 142 0.13 -17.67 -8.61
N LEU A 143 1.16 -17.46 -9.44
CA LEU A 143 0.98 -17.10 -10.84
C LEU A 143 0.42 -18.28 -11.62
N THR A 144 -0.70 -18.05 -12.32
CA THR A 144 -1.41 -19.05 -13.14
C THR A 144 -1.68 -18.51 -14.54
N GLY A 145 -2.44 -19.26 -15.33
CA GLY A 145 -2.92 -18.83 -16.65
C GLY A 145 -1.84 -18.84 -17.75
N PRO A 146 -2.06 -18.11 -18.85
CA PRO A 146 -1.19 -18.15 -20.02
C PRO A 146 0.23 -17.63 -19.74
N ILE A 147 0.36 -16.65 -18.83
CA ILE A 147 1.67 -16.08 -18.44
C ILE A 147 2.53 -17.18 -17.78
N ALA A 148 1.97 -17.91 -16.82
CA ALA A 148 2.70 -18.97 -16.12
C ALA A 148 3.12 -20.13 -17.03
N ARG A 149 2.34 -20.38 -18.10
CA ARG A 149 2.61 -21.44 -19.07
C ARG A 149 3.47 -20.99 -20.26
N GLY A 150 3.85 -19.71 -20.35
CA GLY A 150 4.58 -19.17 -21.51
C GLY A 150 3.75 -19.15 -22.79
N ASP A 151 2.42 -19.12 -22.70
CA ASP A 151 1.50 -19.10 -23.86
C ASP A 151 1.47 -17.69 -24.51
N SER A 152 2.50 -17.40 -25.27
CA SER A 152 2.66 -16.13 -25.97
C SER A 152 1.55 -15.89 -27.02
N GLY A 153 1.01 -16.95 -27.61
CA GLY A 153 -0.08 -16.86 -28.60
C GLY A 153 -1.38 -16.32 -27.98
N THR A 154 -1.74 -16.81 -26.81
CA THR A 154 -2.90 -16.26 -26.05
C THR A 154 -2.65 -14.83 -25.61
N VAL A 155 -1.46 -14.52 -25.11
CA VAL A 155 -1.12 -13.16 -24.67
C VAL A 155 -1.19 -12.18 -25.85
N GLN A 156 -0.69 -12.55 -27.05
CA GLN A 156 -0.77 -11.69 -28.23
C GLN A 156 -2.22 -11.40 -28.63
N LYS A 157 -3.11 -12.42 -28.59
CA LYS A 157 -4.55 -12.22 -28.83
C LYS A 157 -5.18 -11.24 -27.84
N HIS A 158 -4.77 -11.26 -26.58
CA HIS A 158 -5.24 -10.30 -25.58
C HIS A 158 -4.81 -8.88 -25.94
N ILE A 159 -3.54 -8.67 -26.30
CA ILE A 159 -3.01 -7.37 -26.70
C ILE A 159 -3.75 -6.83 -27.92
N ASP A 160 -3.91 -7.66 -28.96
CA ASP A 160 -4.61 -7.28 -30.21
C ASP A 160 -6.09 -6.94 -29.97
N ALA A 161 -6.75 -7.63 -29.03
CA ALA A 161 -8.13 -7.34 -28.66
C ALA A 161 -8.22 -6.03 -27.88
N MET A 162 -7.37 -5.81 -26.87
CA MET A 162 -7.35 -4.57 -26.09
C MET A 162 -7.07 -3.34 -26.97
N ALA A 163 -6.13 -3.44 -27.91
CA ALA A 163 -5.80 -2.34 -28.82
C ALA A 163 -6.98 -1.90 -29.73
N ARG A 164 -8.02 -2.72 -29.85
CA ARG A 164 -9.25 -2.38 -30.62
C ARG A 164 -10.35 -1.78 -29.77
N HIS A 165 -10.28 -1.92 -28.44
CA HIS A 165 -11.38 -1.59 -27.52
C HIS A 165 -11.02 -0.54 -26.44
N LEU A 166 -9.73 -0.26 -26.26
CA LEU A 166 -9.19 0.75 -25.34
C LEU A 166 -8.38 1.80 -26.09
#